data_994a0872e55e74bfb1ce9d12cd90700f
#
_entry.id   994a0872e55e74bfb1ce9d12cd90700f
#
_cell.length_a   1.000
_cell.length_b   1.000
_cell.length_c   1.000
_cell.angle_alpha   90.00
_cell.angle_beta   90.00
_cell.angle_gamma   90.00
#
_symmetry.space_group_name_H-M   'P 1'
#
loop_
_entity.id
_entity.type
_entity.pdbx_description
1 polymer ?
#
loop_
_entity_poly.entity_id
_entity_poly.type
_entity_poly.pdbx_seq_one_letter_code
_entity_poly.pdbx_strand_id
1 'polypeptide(L)' 'LRRRDMRTLRDLKVGESATVVKLHGEGATKRRIMDMGITKGVEVHVRKVAPLGDPMELNVRGYELSLRKADAQMIEIQ' A
#
# COMPACT_ATOMS: atom_id res chain seq x y z
N LEU A 1 21.18 7.45 -2.05
CA LEU A 1 21.08 7.41 -1.32
C LEU A 1 19.98 7.14 -0.72
N ARG A 2 19.52 7.54 -0.28
CA ARG A 2 18.49 7.52 0.40
C ARG A 2 17.31 7.01 -0.25
N ARG A 3 17.20 7.19 -1.44
CA ARG A 3 16.13 6.77 -2.13
C ARG A 3 15.92 5.35 -2.06
N ARG A 4 16.90 4.57 -1.97
CA ARG A 4 16.72 3.21 -1.92
C ARG A 4 16.21 2.78 -0.60
N ASP A 5 16.10 3.65 0.36
CA ASP A 5 15.59 3.31 1.65
C ASP A 5 14.08 3.52 1.64
N MET A 6 13.55 4.13 0.58
CA MET A 6 12.16 4.33 0.49
C MET A 6 11.50 3.10 -0.05
N ARG A 7 10.74 2.43 0.77
CA ARG A 7 9.99 1.28 0.34
C ARG A 7 8.55 1.68 0.19
N THR A 8 7.86 1.09 -0.76
CA THR A 8 6.44 1.37 -0.96
C THR A 8 5.69 0.07 -0.79
N LEU A 9 4.37 0.19 -0.70
CA LEU A 9 3.52 -0.96 -0.53
C LEU A 9 3.69 -1.93 -1.69
N ARG A 10 4.06 -1.42 -2.85
CA ARG A 10 4.30 -2.24 -4.01
C ARG A 10 5.44 -3.23 -3.78
N ASP A 11 6.36 -2.91 -2.89
CA ASP A 11 7.51 -3.76 -2.61
C ASP A 11 7.21 -4.90 -1.66
N LEU A 12 6.04 -4.91 -1.04
CA LEU A 12 5.68 -5.98 -0.13
C LEU A 12 5.29 -7.22 -0.88
N LYS A 13 5.63 -8.36 -0.31
CA LYS A 13 5.28 -9.64 -0.89
C LYS A 13 4.15 -10.27 -0.10
N VAL A 14 3.54 -11.29 -0.68
CA VAL A 14 2.46 -12.01 -0.01
C VAL A 14 2.93 -12.49 1.35
N GLY A 15 2.12 -12.24 2.34
CA GLY A 15 2.43 -12.63 3.73
C GLY A 15 3.16 -11.56 4.53
N GLU A 16 3.62 -10.51 3.88
CA GLU A 16 4.33 -9.46 4.60
C GLU A 16 3.40 -8.35 5.05
N SER A 17 3.80 -7.66 6.10
CA SER A 17 3.04 -6.54 6.65
C SER A 17 3.99 -5.36 6.84
N ALA A 18 3.44 -4.18 6.85
CA ALA A 18 4.24 -2.99 7.10
C ALA A 18 3.32 -1.86 7.54
N THR A 19 3.92 -0.83 8.11
CA THR A 19 3.18 0.33 8.58
C THR A 19 3.34 1.46 7.58
N VAL A 20 2.24 2.12 7.28
CA VAL A 20 2.26 3.25 6.34
C VAL A 20 2.90 4.45 7.02
N VAL A 21 3.88 5.06 6.39
CA VAL A 21 4.53 6.24 6.93
C VAL A 21 4.17 7.51 6.18
N LYS A 22 3.81 7.39 4.93
CA LYS A 22 3.44 8.57 4.17
C LYS A 22 2.69 8.19 2.90
N LEU A 23 1.73 9.01 2.51
CA LEU A 23 1.05 8.85 1.25
C LEU A 23 1.58 9.92 0.32
N HIS A 24 2.13 9.50 -0.80
CA HIS A 24 2.59 10.42 -1.82
C HIS A 24 1.45 10.59 -2.82
N GLY A 25 1.66 11.38 -3.81
CA GLY A 25 0.64 11.63 -4.80
C GLY A 25 -0.23 12.79 -4.36
N GLU A 26 -1.21 13.11 -5.14
CA GLU A 26 -2.05 14.26 -4.86
C GLU A 26 -3.43 14.07 -5.39
N GLY A 27 -4.30 14.97 -4.99
CA GLY A 27 -5.64 15.04 -5.55
C GLY A 27 -6.51 13.84 -5.27
N ALA A 28 -7.25 13.45 -6.29
CA ALA A 28 -8.25 12.40 -6.14
C ALA A 28 -7.67 11.05 -5.78
N THR A 29 -6.49 10.74 -6.29
CA THR A 29 -5.87 9.45 -6.02
C THR A 29 -5.54 9.31 -4.55
N LYS A 30 -4.92 10.33 -3.98
CA LYS A 30 -4.54 10.30 -2.58
C LYS A 30 -5.79 10.22 -1.72
N ARG A 31 -6.81 11.00 -2.06
CA ARG A 31 -8.04 11.01 -1.31
C ARG A 31 -8.71 9.63 -1.36
N ARG A 32 -8.72 9.01 -2.51
CA ARG A 32 -9.34 7.69 -2.64
C ARG A 32 -8.63 6.66 -1.78
N ILE A 33 -7.30 6.71 -1.74
CA ILE A 33 -6.54 5.79 -0.93
C ILE A 33 -6.85 6.01 0.55
N MET A 34 -6.95 7.27 0.96
CA MET A 34 -7.26 7.57 2.35
C MET A 34 -8.67 7.12 2.71
N ASP A 35 -9.60 7.27 1.77
CA ASP A 35 -10.98 6.85 2.01
C ASP A 35 -11.11 5.34 2.19
N MET A 36 -10.15 4.58 1.66
CA MET A 36 -10.14 3.14 1.84
C MET A 36 -9.59 2.74 3.21
N GLY A 37 -9.16 3.71 3.98
CA GLY A 37 -8.62 3.42 5.31
C GLY A 37 -7.10 3.33 5.36
N ILE A 38 -6.44 3.58 4.24
CA ILE A 38 -4.98 3.52 4.22
C ILE A 38 -4.45 4.91 4.54
N THR A 39 -4.09 5.09 5.80
CA THR A 39 -3.61 6.39 6.28
C THR A 39 -2.32 6.18 7.05
N LYS A 40 -1.63 7.28 7.32
CA LYS A 40 -0.37 7.22 8.05
C LYS A 40 -0.56 6.50 9.37
N GLY A 41 0.34 5.57 9.65
CA GLY A 41 0.31 4.84 10.92
C GLY A 41 -0.46 3.53 10.89
N VAL A 42 -1.17 3.25 9.81
CA VAL A 42 -1.97 2.04 9.77
C VAL A 42 -1.08 0.88 9.27
N GLU A 43 -1.38 -0.30 9.76
CA GLU A 43 -0.66 -1.49 9.32
C GLU A 43 -1.40 -2.13 8.16
N VAL A 44 -0.67 -2.54 7.15
CA VAL A 44 -1.23 -3.17 5.97
C VAL A 44 -0.57 -4.53 5.80
N HIS A 45 -1.36 -5.54 5.54
CA HIS A 45 -0.87 -6.90 5.33
C HIS A 45 -1.25 -7.35 3.92
N VAL A 46 -0.30 -7.90 3.18
CA VAL A 46 -0.56 -8.37 1.82
C VAL A 46 -1.03 -9.81 1.87
N ARG A 47 -2.26 -10.04 1.44
CA ARG A 47 -2.83 -11.37 1.47
C ARG A 47 -2.57 -12.14 0.19
N LYS A 48 -2.72 -11.48 -0.94
CA LYS A 48 -2.54 -12.11 -2.23
C LYS A 48 -2.12 -11.08 -3.24
N VAL A 49 -1.53 -11.54 -4.32
CA VAL A 49 -1.20 -10.67 -5.44
C VAL A 49 -1.64 -11.45 -6.67
N ALA A 50 -2.33 -10.80 -7.58
CA ALA A 50 -2.79 -11.46 -8.80
C ALA A 50 -1.59 -11.99 -9.59
N PRO A 51 -1.79 -13.00 -10.42
CA PRO A 51 -0.69 -13.62 -11.16
C PRO A 51 0.25 -12.68 -11.89
N LEU A 52 -0.28 -11.55 -12.37
CA LEU A 52 0.57 -10.59 -13.07
C LEU A 52 1.07 -9.49 -12.15
N GLY A 53 0.84 -9.65 -10.86
CA GLY A 53 1.29 -8.66 -9.88
C GLY A 53 0.30 -7.55 -9.62
N ASP A 54 -0.86 -7.57 -10.25
CA ASP A 54 -1.80 -6.47 -10.14
C ASP A 54 -3.22 -6.98 -10.34
N PRO A 55 -4.14 -6.75 -9.43
CA PRO A 55 -4.00 -5.94 -8.24
C PRO A 55 -3.44 -6.70 -7.05
N MET A 56 -3.18 -6.00 -5.98
CA MET A 56 -2.75 -6.59 -4.72
C MET A 56 -3.97 -6.65 -3.81
N GLU A 57 -4.12 -7.75 -3.09
CA GLU A 57 -5.20 -7.86 -2.12
C GLU A 57 -4.63 -7.70 -0.74
N LEU A 58 -5.15 -6.76 -0.01
CA LEU A 58 -4.62 -6.34 1.28
C LEU A 58 -5.62 -6.50 2.38
N ASN A 59 -5.12 -6.59 3.61
CA ASN A 59 -5.96 -6.53 4.78
C ASN A 59 -5.54 -5.29 5.56
N VAL A 60 -6.50 -4.43 5.85
CA VAL A 60 -6.25 -3.20 6.59
C VAL A 60 -7.31 -3.09 7.67
N ARG A 61 -6.89 -3.11 8.92
CA ARG A 61 -7.81 -3.02 10.04
C ARG A 61 -8.91 -4.07 10.03
N GLY A 62 -8.59 -5.24 9.53
CA GLY A 62 -9.58 -6.31 9.48
C GLY A 62 -10.44 -6.32 8.23
N TYR A 63 -10.27 -5.35 7.35
CA TYR A 63 -11.02 -5.30 6.12
C TYR A 63 -10.13 -5.70 4.95
N GLU A 64 -10.71 -6.38 3.99
CA GLU A 64 -9.97 -6.75 2.80
C GLU A 64 -10.29 -5.78 1.69
N LEU A 65 -9.27 -5.39 0.96
CA LEU A 65 -9.47 -4.50 -0.17
C LEU A 65 -8.43 -4.78 -1.24
N SER A 66 -8.71 -4.34 -2.45
CA SER A 66 -7.81 -4.51 -3.58
C SER A 66 -7.23 -3.17 -3.93
N LEU A 67 -5.95 -3.15 -4.26
CA LEU A 67 -5.27 -1.92 -4.60
C LEU A 67 -4.42 -2.15 -5.84
N ARG A 68 -4.48 -1.23 -6.77
CA ARG A 68 -3.68 -1.36 -7.96
C ARG A 68 -2.23 -1.09 -7.64
N LYS A 69 -1.36 -1.75 -8.38
CA LYS A 69 0.06 -1.59 -8.19
C LYS A 69 0.47 -0.13 -8.34
N ALA A 70 -0.14 0.59 -9.28
CA ALA A 70 0.16 2.00 -9.47
C ALA A 70 -0.16 2.83 -8.24
N ASP A 71 -1.21 2.45 -7.51
CA ASP A 71 -1.57 3.18 -6.29
C ASP A 71 -0.66 2.73 -5.14
N ALA A 72 -0.29 1.47 -5.12
CA ALA A 72 0.55 0.95 -4.06
C ALA A 72 1.91 1.63 -4.02
N GLN A 73 2.44 2.00 -5.18
CA GLN A 73 3.74 2.64 -5.21
C GLN A 73 3.72 4.07 -4.69
N MET A 74 2.53 4.61 -4.40
CA MET A 74 2.42 5.92 -3.82
C MET A 74 2.32 5.88 -2.31
N ILE A 75 2.34 4.68 -1.73
CA ILE A 75 2.19 4.51 -0.30
C ILE A 75 3.54 4.07 0.26
N GLU A 76 4.19 4.99 0.95
CA GLU A 76 5.48 4.71 1.54
C GLU A 76 5.30 3.93 2.83
N ILE A 77 6.08 2.89 3.03
CA ILE A 77 6.01 2.05 4.22
C ILE A 77 7.35 2.00 4.90
N GLN A 78 7.28 1.53 6.11
CA GLN A 78 8.47 1.45 6.91
C GLN A 78 9.04 0.05 6.89
#